data_098018134f4155b5da925e57efd2e2f7
#
_entry.id   098018134f4155b5da925e57efd2e2f7
#
_cell.length_a   1.000
_cell.length_b   1.000
_cell.length_c   1.000
_cell.angle_alpha   90.00
_cell.angle_beta   90.00
_cell.angle_gamma   90.00
#
_symmetry.space_group_name_H-M   'P 1'
#
loop_
_entity.id
_entity.type
_entity.pdbx_description
1 polymer ?
#
loop_
_entity_poly.entity_id
_entity_poly.type
_entity_poly.pdbx_seq_one_letter_code
_entity_poly.pdbx_strand_id
1 'polypeptide(L)'
;MELTIEQALHQGVAAHKEGKLQEAEGLYRAILSSQPNHPDANHNLGVLAVSVNRVEAAFPLFKAALASNPKMEQYWFSYIDALIKGKQFEGARQVLEQAKSRGIDGEELNALTVQIPSIPQASAAD
;
A
#
# COMPACT_ATOMS: atom_id res chain seq x y z
N MET A 1 15.41 25.21 10.01
CA MET A 1 15.66 24.90 8.61
C MET A 1 14.63 23.89 8.12
N GLU A 2 14.02 24.22 7.03
CA GLU A 2 12.94 23.37 6.53
C GLU A 2 13.47 22.33 5.57
N LEU A 3 12.86 21.16 5.63
CA LEU A 3 13.21 20.09 4.72
C LEU A 3 12.44 20.27 3.41
N THR A 4 13.09 19.92 2.30
CA THR A 4 12.35 19.77 1.05
C THR A 4 11.51 18.49 1.15
N ILE A 5 10.55 18.36 0.23
CA ILE A 5 9.74 17.15 0.15
C ILE A 5 10.63 15.92 -0.01
N GLU A 6 11.64 16.01 -0.89
CA GLU A 6 12.54 14.89 -1.11
C GLU A 6 13.35 14.54 0.13
N GLN A 7 13.82 15.56 0.84
CA GLN A 7 14.57 15.31 2.06
C GLN A 7 13.70 14.66 3.12
N ALA A 8 12.47 15.15 3.27
CA ALA A 8 11.54 14.57 4.24
C ALA A 8 11.22 13.11 3.88
N LEU A 9 11.05 12.84 2.59
CA LEU A 9 10.77 11.47 2.15
C LEU A 9 11.95 10.55 2.47
N HIS A 10 13.17 10.98 2.14
CA HIS A 10 14.37 10.20 2.43
C HIS A 10 14.53 9.94 3.92
N GLN A 11 14.33 10.97 4.72
CA GLN A 11 14.45 10.80 6.17
C GLN A 11 13.37 9.90 6.73
N GLY A 12 12.15 9.98 6.16
CA GLY A 12 11.07 9.10 6.58
C GLY A 12 11.39 7.65 6.31
N VAL A 13 11.92 7.35 5.12
CA VAL A 13 12.29 5.98 4.77
C VAL A 13 13.41 5.49 5.70
N ALA A 14 14.41 6.32 5.94
CA ALA A 14 15.51 5.95 6.82
C ALA A 14 15.01 5.68 8.24
N ALA A 15 14.12 6.55 8.75
CA ALA A 15 13.57 6.38 10.08
C ALA A 15 12.78 5.08 10.19
N HIS A 16 12.00 4.77 9.16
CA HIS A 16 11.23 3.53 9.16
C HIS A 16 12.17 2.32 9.23
N LYS A 17 13.24 2.33 8.43
CA LYS A 17 14.19 1.22 8.43
C LYS A 17 14.89 1.06 9.77
N GLU A 18 15.08 2.15 10.49
CA GLU A 18 15.70 2.11 11.79
C GLU A 18 14.74 1.83 12.93
N GLY A 19 13.47 1.62 12.62
CA GLY A 19 12.47 1.36 13.64
C GLY A 19 11.95 2.60 14.34
N LYS A 20 12.31 3.78 13.86
CA LYS A 20 11.85 5.04 14.44
C LYS A 20 10.51 5.40 13.81
N LEU A 21 9.49 4.65 14.19
CA LEU A 21 8.22 4.67 13.46
C LEU A 21 7.45 5.97 13.65
N GLN A 22 7.49 6.55 14.83
CA GLN A 22 6.80 7.83 15.06
C GLN A 22 7.44 8.95 14.27
N GLU A 23 8.77 8.94 14.19
CA GLU A 23 9.48 9.93 13.40
C GLU A 23 9.14 9.78 11.92
N ALA A 24 9.12 8.56 11.42
CA ALA A 24 8.76 8.30 10.02
C ALA A 24 7.34 8.78 9.74
N GLU A 25 6.39 8.46 10.63
CA GLU A 25 5.02 8.89 10.45
C GLU A 25 4.91 10.39 10.39
N GLY A 26 5.60 11.09 11.29
CA GLY A 26 5.56 12.55 11.31
C GLY A 26 6.08 13.16 10.02
N LEU A 27 7.15 12.59 9.48
CA LEU A 27 7.72 13.07 8.22
C LEU A 27 6.78 12.86 7.05
N TYR A 28 6.18 11.67 6.95
CA TYR A 28 5.23 11.41 5.86
C TYR A 28 3.99 12.30 5.97
N ARG A 29 3.48 12.49 7.19
CA ARG A 29 2.32 13.36 7.37
C ARG A 29 2.64 14.81 7.06
N ALA A 30 3.86 15.26 7.34
CA ALA A 30 4.26 16.61 6.97
C ALA A 30 4.26 16.79 5.45
N ILE A 31 4.74 15.79 4.72
CA ILE A 31 4.68 15.82 3.26
C ILE A 31 3.23 15.92 2.79
N LEU A 32 2.36 15.09 3.37
CA LEU A 32 0.96 15.05 2.94
C LEU A 32 0.18 16.29 3.35
N SER A 33 0.62 17.01 4.39
CA SER A 33 0.04 18.31 4.70
C SER A 33 0.27 19.31 3.58
N SER A 34 1.43 19.23 2.96
CA SER A 34 1.80 20.12 1.86
C SER A 34 1.28 19.60 0.52
N GLN A 35 1.38 18.30 0.31
CA GLN A 35 0.97 17.65 -0.95
C GLN A 35 0.14 16.41 -0.63
N PRO A 36 -1.18 16.58 -0.43
CA PRO A 36 -2.03 15.45 0.01
C PRO A 36 -2.04 14.26 -0.96
N ASN A 37 -1.72 14.51 -2.23
CA ASN A 37 -1.74 13.44 -3.23
C ASN A 37 -0.35 12.93 -3.57
N HIS A 38 0.65 13.23 -2.73
CA HIS A 38 2.01 12.78 -3.01
C HIS A 38 2.04 11.24 -2.98
N PRO A 39 2.35 10.59 -4.11
CA PRO A 39 2.16 9.14 -4.18
C PRO A 39 3.09 8.38 -3.25
N ASP A 40 4.38 8.71 -3.22
CA ASP A 40 5.31 7.97 -2.37
C ASP A 40 5.03 8.17 -0.90
N ALA A 41 4.63 9.38 -0.49
CA ALA A 41 4.32 9.61 0.92
C ALA A 41 3.08 8.83 1.33
N ASN A 42 2.06 8.79 0.47
CA ASN A 42 0.88 7.98 0.75
C ASN A 42 1.24 6.51 0.83
N HIS A 43 2.01 6.01 -0.14
CA HIS A 43 2.39 4.61 -0.15
C HIS A 43 3.21 4.25 1.09
N ASN A 44 4.22 5.07 1.40
CA ASN A 44 5.12 4.76 2.51
C ASN A 44 4.41 4.82 3.85
N LEU A 45 3.47 5.77 4.01
CA LEU A 45 2.67 5.81 5.22
C LEU A 45 1.78 4.58 5.31
N GLY A 46 1.26 4.11 4.18
CA GLY A 46 0.50 2.86 4.14
C GLY A 46 1.33 1.67 4.58
N VAL A 47 2.56 1.57 4.07
CA VAL A 47 3.46 0.48 4.46
C VAL A 47 3.74 0.54 5.96
N LEU A 48 3.95 1.74 6.48
CA LEU A 48 4.16 1.91 7.91
C LEU A 48 2.95 1.43 8.71
N ALA A 49 1.75 1.79 8.27
CA ALA A 49 0.53 1.37 8.96
C ALA A 49 0.41 -0.14 9.00
N VAL A 50 0.72 -0.82 7.89
CA VAL A 50 0.71 -2.27 7.87
C VAL A 50 1.73 -2.83 8.86
N SER A 51 2.91 -2.22 8.91
CA SER A 51 3.99 -2.73 9.77
C SER A 51 3.65 -2.62 11.25
N VAL A 52 2.75 -1.72 11.63
CA VAL A 52 2.31 -1.60 13.02
C VAL A 52 0.92 -2.21 13.21
N ASN A 53 0.50 -3.06 12.29
CA ASN A 53 -0.73 -3.83 12.36
C ASN A 53 -1.99 -2.96 12.31
N ARG A 54 -1.91 -1.84 11.61
CA ARG A 54 -3.07 -0.98 11.34
C ARG A 54 -3.42 -1.11 9.87
N VAL A 55 -3.78 -2.31 9.48
CA VAL A 55 -3.92 -2.66 8.08
C VAL A 55 -5.04 -1.86 7.40
N GLU A 56 -6.18 -1.70 8.08
CA GLU A 56 -7.28 -0.98 7.45
C GLU A 56 -6.97 0.49 7.22
N ALA A 57 -6.15 1.08 8.10
CA ALA A 57 -5.75 2.46 7.91
C ALA A 57 -4.90 2.64 6.65
N ALA A 58 -4.26 1.57 6.18
CA ALA A 58 -3.42 1.64 4.99
C ALA A 58 -4.23 1.67 3.70
N PHE A 59 -5.46 1.15 3.69
CA PHE A 59 -6.22 1.03 2.45
C PHE A 59 -6.41 2.37 1.73
N PRO A 60 -6.92 3.43 2.40
CA PRO A 60 -7.09 4.69 1.67
C PRO A 60 -5.75 5.31 1.25
N LEU A 61 -4.68 5.03 1.98
CA LEU A 61 -3.37 5.54 1.61
C LEU A 61 -2.85 4.91 0.33
N PHE A 62 -3.00 3.59 0.19
CA PHE A 62 -2.60 2.92 -1.04
C PHE A 62 -3.50 3.32 -2.21
N LYS A 63 -4.80 3.51 -1.95
CA LYS A 63 -5.70 4.00 -2.99
C LYS A 63 -5.26 5.37 -3.51
N ALA A 64 -4.88 6.26 -2.59
CA ALA A 64 -4.44 7.59 -2.98
C ALA A 64 -3.15 7.52 -3.80
N ALA A 65 -2.22 6.64 -3.41
CA ALA A 65 -0.99 6.47 -4.17
C ALA A 65 -1.27 6.00 -5.59
N LEU A 66 -2.17 5.01 -5.73
CA LEU A 66 -2.52 4.48 -7.05
C LEU A 66 -3.28 5.48 -7.89
N ALA A 67 -4.13 6.31 -7.28
CA ALA A 67 -4.83 7.34 -8.02
C ALA A 67 -3.87 8.34 -8.65
N SER A 68 -2.78 8.64 -7.94
CA SER A 68 -1.79 9.59 -8.43
C SER A 68 -0.78 8.96 -9.38
N ASN A 69 -0.46 7.69 -9.19
CA ASN A 69 0.54 7.03 -10.04
C ASN A 69 0.21 5.55 -10.22
N PRO A 70 -0.75 5.25 -11.11
CA PRO A 70 -1.18 3.85 -11.30
C PRO A 70 -0.17 2.98 -12.04
N LYS A 71 0.94 3.56 -12.50
CA LYS A 71 1.95 2.79 -13.21
C LYS A 71 3.00 2.18 -12.30
N MET A 72 3.01 2.55 -11.03
CA MET A 72 4.00 2.05 -10.09
C MET A 72 3.55 0.70 -9.56
N GLU A 73 4.23 -0.36 -10.01
CA GLU A 73 3.82 -1.72 -9.68
C GLU A 73 3.82 -1.98 -8.18
N GLN A 74 4.79 -1.41 -7.48
CA GLN A 74 4.91 -1.65 -6.04
C GLN A 74 3.67 -1.19 -5.28
N TYR A 75 3.02 -0.12 -5.73
CA TYR A 75 1.81 0.35 -5.08
C TYR A 75 0.68 -0.69 -5.17
N TRP A 76 0.56 -1.35 -6.34
CA TRP A 76 -0.42 -2.42 -6.51
C TRP A 76 -0.12 -3.59 -5.57
N PHE A 77 1.15 -3.99 -5.51
CA PHE A 77 1.54 -5.12 -4.68
C PHE A 77 1.27 -4.83 -3.21
N SER A 78 1.63 -3.63 -2.76
CA SER A 78 1.42 -3.26 -1.36
C SER A 78 -0.05 -3.24 -0.99
N TYR A 79 -0.89 -2.73 -1.90
CA TYR A 79 -2.32 -2.67 -1.63
C TYR A 79 -2.94 -4.06 -1.57
N ILE A 80 -2.61 -4.90 -2.55
CA ILE A 80 -3.15 -6.27 -2.57
C ILE A 80 -2.69 -7.01 -1.31
N ASP A 81 -1.41 -6.89 -0.96
CA ASP A 81 -0.88 -7.53 0.23
C ASP A 81 -1.62 -7.08 1.49
N ALA A 82 -1.89 -5.78 1.60
CA ALA A 82 -2.61 -5.25 2.75
C ALA A 82 -4.04 -5.79 2.82
N LEU A 83 -4.70 -5.88 1.67
CA LEU A 83 -6.06 -6.42 1.62
C LEU A 83 -6.06 -7.87 2.07
N ILE A 84 -5.06 -8.64 1.65
CA ILE A 84 -4.94 -10.04 2.07
C ILE A 84 -4.72 -10.11 3.60
N LYS A 85 -3.81 -9.29 4.12
CA LYS A 85 -3.53 -9.29 5.56
C LYS A 85 -4.75 -8.87 6.37
N GLY A 86 -5.56 -7.99 5.82
CA GLY A 86 -6.81 -7.57 6.45
C GLY A 86 -7.97 -8.50 6.17
N LYS A 87 -7.72 -9.61 5.48
CA LYS A 87 -8.73 -10.63 5.14
C LYS A 87 -9.84 -10.09 4.27
N GLN A 88 -9.53 -9.04 3.49
CA GLN A 88 -10.46 -8.48 2.51
C GLN A 88 -10.23 -9.17 1.18
N PHE A 89 -10.57 -10.46 1.12
CA PHE A 89 -10.17 -11.30 0.00
C PHE A 89 -10.89 -10.93 -1.29
N GLU A 90 -12.17 -10.55 -1.19
CA GLU A 90 -12.89 -10.13 -2.38
C GLU A 90 -12.29 -8.83 -2.93
N GLY A 91 -11.98 -7.88 -2.05
CA GLY A 91 -11.31 -6.66 -2.47
C GLY A 91 -9.95 -6.94 -3.09
N ALA A 92 -9.20 -7.89 -2.50
CA ALA A 92 -7.91 -8.26 -3.05
C ALA A 92 -8.04 -8.81 -4.47
N ARG A 93 -9.05 -9.65 -4.71
CA ARG A 93 -9.27 -10.17 -6.07
C ARG A 93 -9.60 -9.05 -7.04
N GLN A 94 -10.44 -8.12 -6.63
CA GLN A 94 -10.82 -7.01 -7.51
C GLN A 94 -9.61 -6.15 -7.87
N VAL A 95 -8.77 -5.83 -6.90
CA VAL A 95 -7.59 -5.02 -7.16
C VAL A 95 -6.59 -5.80 -8.00
N LEU A 96 -6.47 -7.10 -7.76
CA LEU A 96 -5.63 -7.96 -8.57
C LEU A 96 -6.04 -7.93 -10.04
N GLU A 97 -7.36 -8.02 -10.31
CA GLU A 97 -7.86 -7.96 -11.68
C GLU A 97 -7.60 -6.60 -12.30
N GLN A 98 -7.76 -5.54 -11.52
CA GLN A 98 -7.46 -4.20 -12.02
C GLN A 98 -5.99 -4.06 -12.40
N ALA A 99 -5.10 -4.62 -11.57
CA ALA A 99 -3.68 -4.58 -11.87
C ALA A 99 -3.37 -5.31 -13.17
N LYS A 100 -3.96 -6.50 -13.34
CA LYS A 100 -3.76 -7.27 -14.57
C LYS A 100 -4.27 -6.51 -15.78
N SER A 101 -5.40 -5.83 -15.66
CA SER A 101 -5.96 -5.10 -16.79
C SER A 101 -5.09 -3.91 -17.19
N ARG A 102 -4.21 -3.48 -16.31
CA ARG A 102 -3.26 -2.41 -16.61
C ARG A 102 -1.91 -2.93 -17.07
N GLY A 103 -1.80 -4.24 -17.26
CA GLY A 103 -0.55 -4.83 -17.73
C GLY A 103 0.44 -5.17 -16.65
N ILE A 104 0.03 -5.07 -15.39
CA ILE A 104 0.90 -5.45 -14.28
C ILE A 104 0.81 -6.96 -14.11
N ASP A 105 1.95 -7.63 -14.16
CA ASP A 105 1.96 -9.07 -14.02
C ASP A 105 3.31 -9.50 -13.45
N GLY A 106 3.56 -10.80 -13.44
CA GLY A 106 4.85 -11.31 -13.02
C GLY A 106 4.77 -12.13 -11.76
N GLU A 107 5.95 -12.48 -11.26
CA GLU A 107 6.05 -13.41 -10.14
C GLU A 107 5.46 -12.88 -8.87
N GLU A 108 5.63 -11.58 -8.61
CA GLU A 108 5.12 -11.02 -7.37
C GLU A 108 3.60 -11.05 -7.35
N LEU A 109 2.98 -10.74 -8.48
CA LEU A 109 1.52 -10.79 -8.56
C LEU A 109 1.03 -12.22 -8.41
N ASN A 110 1.75 -13.18 -9.03
CA ASN A 110 1.41 -14.58 -8.89
C ASN A 110 1.54 -15.05 -7.45
N ALA A 111 2.58 -14.60 -6.75
CA ALA A 111 2.78 -14.96 -5.35
C ALA A 111 1.63 -14.44 -4.48
N LEU A 112 1.14 -13.23 -4.78
CA LEU A 112 0.01 -12.69 -4.04
C LEU A 112 -1.26 -13.45 -4.36
N THR A 113 -1.44 -13.86 -5.61
CA THR A 113 -2.62 -14.60 -6.02
C THR A 113 -2.80 -15.88 -5.20
N VAL A 114 -1.69 -16.61 -4.97
CA VAL A 114 -1.80 -17.86 -4.24
C VAL A 114 -2.09 -17.67 -2.76
N GLN A 115 -1.93 -16.45 -2.25
CA GLN A 115 -2.27 -16.16 -0.86
C GLN A 115 -3.75 -15.85 -0.68
N ILE A 116 -4.50 -15.65 -1.77
CA ILE A 116 -5.93 -15.38 -1.68
C ILE A 116 -6.66 -16.72 -1.68
N PRO A 117 -7.42 -17.04 -0.63
CA PRO A 117 -8.11 -18.31 -0.58
C PRO A 117 -9.12 -18.43 -1.71
N SER A 118 -9.36 -19.64 -2.13
CA SER A 118 -10.43 -19.91 -3.08
C SER A 118 -11.76 -19.44 -2.50
N ILE A 119 -12.63 -18.94 -3.37
CA ILE A 119 -13.97 -18.58 -2.93
C ILE A 119 -14.64 -19.84 -2.43
N PRO A 120 -15.18 -19.82 -1.23
CA PRO A 120 -15.90 -20.98 -0.74
C PRO A 120 -17.06 -21.22 -1.67
N GLN A 121 -17.07 -22.38 -2.18
CA GLN A 121 -18.08 -22.60 -3.17
C GLN A 121 -19.35 -22.91 -2.54
N ALA A 122 -19.15 -22.91 -1.63
CA ALA A 122 -20.23 -23.04 -1.32
C ALA A 122 -21.03 -22.17 -1.22
N SER A 123 -20.28 -21.57 -1.30
CA SER A 123 -20.88 -20.97 -1.44
C SER A 123 -21.81 -21.48 -1.92
N ALA A 124 -21.46 -21.63 -2.09
CA ALA A 124 -22.04 -22.15 -2.58
C ALA A 124 -22.81 -22.89 -2.20
N ALA A 125 -22.77 -22.88 -1.99
CA ALA A 125 -23.43 -23.49 -1.86
C ALA A 125 -24.04 -24.16 -1.74
N ASP A 126 -24.00 -24.44 -1.63
CA ASP A 126 -24.55 -25.21 -1.89
C ASP A 126 -25.41 -25.55 -1.58
#